data_d8f61d44d5657df893e2b1511336948d
#
_entry.id   d8f61d44d5657df893e2b1511336948d
#
_cell.length_a   1.000
_cell.length_b   1.000
_cell.length_c   1.000
_cell.angle_alpha   90.00
_cell.angle_beta   90.00
_cell.angle_gamma   90.00
#
_symmetry.space_group_name_H-M   'P 1'
#
loop_
_entity.id
_entity.type
_entity.pdbx_description
1 polymer ?
#
loop_
_entity_poly.entity_id
_entity_poly.type
_entity_poly.pdbx_seq_one_letter_code
_entity_poly.pdbx_strand_id
1 'polypeptide(L)'
;MENLYDVIVVGGGPAGLTAALYLARAKYRVLVLEKEQFGGQISITHEVVNYPGIAKTSGKALTDTIQQQAESFGAEFMLAEAIGFDLSGDIKTVRTNQGEHRCFGILLATGAHPRTVGFKGEEEHKGRGVAYCATCDGEFFTGKEIFVVGGGYAAAEESVFLTKFARHVTILVRKDDFSCAASVADQAKNHEKITVLTNTVMEEVSGENGLTYARYKNTATGEVAEYKSKETFGVFVFAGYAPATEILKGIVELNEQGYIVTDASQKTSADGVY
;
A
#
# COMPACT_ATOMS: atom_id res chain seq x y z
N MET A 1 37.08 -1.96 5.10
CA MET A 1 36.26 -1.14 4.18
C MET A 1 35.05 -1.91 3.59
N GLU A 2 34.85 -3.16 4.04
CA GLU A 2 33.80 -4.03 3.43
C GLU A 2 32.36 -3.58 3.64
N ASN A 3 32.04 -2.77 4.65
CA ASN A 3 30.66 -2.36 4.98
C ASN A 3 30.39 -0.85 4.80
N LEU A 4 31.12 -0.15 3.94
CA LEU A 4 30.88 1.26 3.64
C LEU A 4 30.33 1.41 2.23
N TYR A 5 29.11 1.93 2.12
CA TYR A 5 28.42 2.24 0.88
C TYR A 5 28.44 3.75 0.61
N ASP A 6 28.29 4.14 -0.66
CA ASP A 6 28.04 5.55 -0.98
C ASP A 6 26.61 5.92 -0.56
N VAL A 7 25.65 5.06 -0.91
CA VAL A 7 24.24 5.26 -0.56
C VAL A 7 23.60 3.96 -0.09
N ILE A 8 22.82 4.04 0.98
CA ILE A 8 21.88 2.98 1.38
C ILE A 8 20.47 3.44 1.04
N VAL A 9 19.75 2.62 0.28
CA VAL A 9 18.34 2.81 -0.06
C VAL A 9 17.50 1.97 0.90
N VAL A 10 16.58 2.61 1.62
CA VAL A 10 15.67 1.93 2.55
C VAL A 10 14.30 1.82 1.93
N GLY A 11 13.94 0.61 1.53
CA GLY A 11 12.73 0.25 0.80
C GLY A 11 13.01 -0.21 -0.63
N GLY A 12 12.62 -1.43 -0.95
CA GLY A 12 12.81 -2.12 -2.23
C GLY A 12 11.60 -2.06 -3.17
N GLY A 13 10.76 -1.03 -3.04
CA GLY A 13 9.67 -0.76 -3.99
C GLY A 13 10.17 -0.07 -5.28
N PRO A 14 9.27 0.28 -6.24
CA PRO A 14 9.65 0.88 -7.52
C PRO A 14 10.54 2.12 -7.38
N ALA A 15 10.30 2.96 -6.39
CA ALA A 15 11.10 4.15 -6.14
C ALA A 15 12.54 3.79 -5.73
N GLY A 16 12.71 2.91 -4.73
CA GLY A 16 14.02 2.48 -4.27
C GLY A 16 14.80 1.69 -5.33
N LEU A 17 14.12 0.79 -6.05
CA LEU A 17 14.73 0.04 -7.16
C LEU A 17 15.21 0.97 -8.29
N THR A 18 14.41 1.99 -8.63
CA THR A 18 14.78 2.99 -9.64
C THR A 18 15.95 3.84 -9.17
N ALA A 19 15.95 4.29 -7.93
CA ALA A 19 17.06 5.04 -7.35
C ALA A 19 18.36 4.21 -7.37
N ALA A 20 18.29 2.95 -6.97
CA ALA A 20 19.43 2.02 -6.99
C ALA A 20 19.98 1.83 -8.40
N LEU A 21 19.12 1.69 -9.41
CA LEU A 21 19.51 1.60 -10.81
C LEU A 21 20.34 2.82 -11.24
N TYR A 22 19.85 4.02 -10.99
CA TYR A 22 20.56 5.24 -11.44
C TYR A 22 21.82 5.51 -10.64
N LEU A 23 21.83 5.26 -9.33
CA LEU A 23 23.01 5.39 -8.49
C LEU A 23 24.11 4.39 -8.90
N ALA A 24 23.76 3.11 -9.07
CA ALA A 24 24.74 2.09 -9.49
C ALA A 24 25.26 2.34 -10.91
N ARG A 25 24.39 2.81 -11.83
CA ARG A 25 24.81 3.25 -13.17
C ARG A 25 25.80 4.41 -13.11
N ALA A 26 25.64 5.32 -12.15
CA ALA A 26 26.61 6.41 -11.87
C ALA A 26 27.86 5.95 -11.12
N LYS A 27 28.03 4.63 -10.90
CA LYS A 27 29.18 3.99 -10.25
C LYS A 27 29.27 4.23 -8.75
N TYR A 28 28.18 4.62 -8.09
CA TYR A 28 28.10 4.59 -6.64
C TYR A 28 27.92 3.15 -6.15
N ARG A 29 28.54 2.84 -5.01
CA ARG A 29 28.29 1.59 -4.30
C ARG A 29 26.99 1.70 -3.52
N VAL A 30 25.99 0.93 -3.91
CA VAL A 30 24.60 1.05 -3.40
C VAL A 30 24.17 -0.25 -2.76
N LEU A 31 23.57 -0.15 -1.56
CA LEU A 31 22.85 -1.24 -0.90
C LEU A 31 21.36 -0.88 -0.82
N VAL A 32 20.49 -1.78 -1.27
CA VAL A 32 19.04 -1.67 -1.07
C VAL A 32 18.61 -2.61 0.03
N LEU A 33 17.95 -2.06 1.06
CA LEU A 33 17.38 -2.81 2.18
C LEU A 33 15.87 -2.94 2.00
N GLU A 34 15.33 -4.15 2.12
CA GLU A 34 13.90 -4.43 2.10
C GLU A 34 13.55 -5.44 3.19
N LYS A 35 12.47 -5.18 3.93
CA LYS A 35 12.10 -6.02 5.08
C LYS A 35 11.37 -7.31 4.70
N GLU A 36 10.58 -7.30 3.62
CA GLU A 36 9.72 -8.43 3.24
C GLU A 36 10.13 -9.01 1.89
N GLN A 37 9.73 -8.36 0.81
CA GLN A 37 10.05 -8.79 -0.56
C GLN A 37 10.30 -7.58 -1.46
N PHE A 38 11.24 -7.70 -2.38
CA PHE A 38 11.48 -6.65 -3.36
C PHE A 38 10.30 -6.50 -4.32
N GLY A 39 10.03 -5.24 -4.70
CA GLY A 39 8.95 -4.88 -5.60
C GLY A 39 7.89 -3.97 -4.97
N GLY A 40 7.75 -3.99 -3.65
CA GLY A 40 6.77 -3.15 -2.93
C GLY A 40 5.31 -3.46 -3.30
N GLN A 41 4.41 -2.51 -3.06
CA GLN A 41 2.95 -2.71 -3.19
C GLN A 41 2.51 -3.14 -4.61
N ILE A 42 3.18 -2.67 -5.67
CA ILE A 42 2.78 -3.01 -7.03
C ILE A 42 3.06 -4.48 -7.38
N SER A 43 3.95 -5.16 -6.68
CA SER A 43 4.34 -6.54 -6.97
C SER A 43 3.17 -7.53 -6.91
N ILE A 44 2.13 -7.24 -6.12
CA ILE A 44 0.92 -8.04 -6.01
C ILE A 44 -0.12 -7.77 -7.11
N THR A 45 0.08 -6.75 -7.96
CA THR A 45 -0.83 -6.39 -9.04
C THR A 45 -0.67 -7.36 -10.22
N HIS A 46 -1.74 -8.06 -10.60
CA HIS A 46 -1.73 -9.02 -11.70
C HIS A 46 -1.47 -8.38 -13.07
N GLU A 47 -2.03 -7.20 -13.30
CA GLU A 47 -1.94 -6.52 -14.58
C GLU A 47 -1.60 -5.03 -14.43
N VAL A 48 -0.51 -4.61 -15.06
CA VAL A 48 -0.08 -3.22 -15.18
C VAL A 48 -0.10 -2.85 -16.66
N VAL A 49 -0.95 -1.89 -17.06
CA VAL A 49 -1.14 -1.42 -18.45
C VAL A 49 -0.84 0.06 -18.62
N ASN A 50 -0.42 0.72 -17.56
CA ASN A 50 -0.20 2.17 -17.50
C ASN A 50 1.26 2.57 -17.18
N TYR A 51 2.20 1.64 -17.36
CA TYR A 51 3.62 1.95 -17.21
C TYR A 51 4.19 2.31 -18.60
N PRO A 52 4.69 3.56 -18.82
CA PRO A 52 5.16 3.99 -20.14
C PRO A 52 6.28 3.08 -20.67
N GLY A 53 6.18 2.67 -21.92
CA GLY A 53 7.16 1.79 -22.57
C GLY A 53 6.88 0.29 -22.43
N ILE A 54 5.92 -0.12 -21.58
CA ILE A 54 5.48 -1.50 -21.44
C ILE A 54 3.96 -1.56 -21.64
N ALA A 55 3.52 -2.21 -22.72
CA ALA A 55 2.10 -2.25 -23.06
C ALA A 55 1.26 -3.02 -22.03
N LYS A 56 1.81 -4.14 -21.49
CA LYS A 56 1.15 -4.97 -20.49
C LYS A 56 2.19 -5.83 -19.77
N THR A 57 2.10 -5.91 -18.44
CA THR A 57 2.95 -6.76 -17.60
C THR A 57 2.24 -7.04 -16.26
N SER A 58 2.80 -7.91 -15.42
CA SER A 58 2.42 -7.96 -14.00
C SER A 58 3.30 -7.02 -13.18
N GLY A 59 2.80 -6.58 -12.01
CA GLY A 59 3.60 -5.77 -11.10
C GLY A 59 4.90 -6.46 -10.66
N LYS A 60 4.83 -7.79 -10.42
CA LYS A 60 6.02 -8.59 -10.10
C LYS A 60 7.04 -8.58 -11.23
N ALA A 61 6.64 -8.89 -12.46
CA ALA A 61 7.55 -8.91 -13.61
C ALA A 61 8.16 -7.53 -13.88
N LEU A 62 7.38 -6.45 -13.68
CA LEU A 62 7.87 -5.08 -13.81
C LEU A 62 8.98 -4.82 -12.79
N THR A 63 8.73 -5.09 -11.52
CA THR A 63 9.69 -4.81 -10.44
C THR A 63 10.91 -5.72 -10.48
N ASP A 64 10.74 -7.00 -10.86
CA ASP A 64 11.86 -7.91 -11.08
C ASP A 64 12.79 -7.39 -12.20
N THR A 65 12.20 -6.84 -13.29
CA THR A 65 12.97 -6.24 -14.37
C THR A 65 13.79 -5.03 -13.89
N ILE A 66 13.18 -4.14 -13.08
CA ILE A 66 13.88 -2.97 -12.53
C ILE A 66 15.01 -3.40 -11.59
N GLN A 67 14.76 -4.39 -10.73
CA GLN A 67 15.78 -4.97 -9.85
C GLN A 67 16.95 -5.55 -10.62
N GLN A 68 16.68 -6.40 -11.62
CA GLN A 68 17.72 -7.01 -12.46
C GLN A 68 18.56 -5.96 -13.21
N GLN A 69 17.93 -4.87 -13.67
CA GLN A 69 18.67 -3.75 -14.26
C GLN A 69 19.62 -3.11 -13.24
N ALA A 70 19.15 -2.84 -12.02
CA ALA A 70 20.01 -2.27 -10.97
C ALA A 70 21.17 -3.21 -10.60
N GLU A 71 20.90 -4.51 -10.47
CA GLU A 71 21.92 -5.55 -10.23
C GLU A 71 22.97 -5.61 -11.33
N SER A 72 22.55 -5.45 -12.60
CA SER A 72 23.46 -5.46 -13.75
C SER A 72 24.48 -4.31 -13.74
N PHE A 73 24.17 -3.22 -13.03
CA PHE A 73 25.09 -2.10 -12.79
C PHE A 73 25.86 -2.21 -11.48
N GLY A 74 25.58 -3.22 -10.66
CA GLY A 74 26.32 -3.52 -9.42
C GLY A 74 25.64 -3.06 -8.13
N ALA A 75 24.33 -2.75 -8.14
CA ALA A 75 23.58 -2.54 -6.91
C ALA A 75 23.50 -3.83 -6.10
N GLU A 76 23.70 -3.75 -4.78
CA GLU A 76 23.60 -4.85 -3.84
C GLU A 76 22.19 -4.84 -3.20
N PHE A 77 21.61 -6.01 -2.94
CA PHE A 77 20.26 -6.17 -2.39
C PHE A 77 20.30 -7.07 -1.15
N MET A 78 19.65 -6.63 -0.08
CA MET A 78 19.58 -7.39 1.16
C MET A 78 18.16 -7.38 1.73
N LEU A 79 17.62 -8.57 2.01
CA LEU A 79 16.39 -8.71 2.79
C LEU A 79 16.71 -8.51 4.26
N ALA A 80 16.56 -7.29 4.74
CA ALA A 80 16.80 -6.91 6.13
C ALA A 80 15.90 -5.72 6.50
N GLU A 81 15.36 -5.75 7.71
CA GLU A 81 14.55 -4.66 8.25
C GLU A 81 15.46 -3.59 8.86
N ALA A 82 15.34 -2.36 8.37
CA ALA A 82 15.96 -1.21 9.02
C ALA A 82 15.20 -0.91 10.32
N ILE A 83 15.92 -0.90 11.45
CA ILE A 83 15.36 -0.73 12.79
C ILE A 83 15.84 0.53 13.50
N GLY A 84 16.75 1.29 12.88
CA GLY A 84 17.23 2.57 13.43
C GLY A 84 18.33 3.18 12.59
N PHE A 85 18.62 4.44 12.89
CA PHE A 85 19.61 5.24 12.20
C PHE A 85 20.50 5.96 13.19
N ASP A 86 21.79 6.10 12.82
CA ASP A 86 22.70 7.11 13.39
C ASP A 86 23.12 8.04 12.27
N LEU A 87 22.70 9.30 12.37
CA LEU A 87 22.93 10.34 11.36
C LEU A 87 24.02 11.33 11.80
N SER A 88 24.72 11.05 12.91
CA SER A 88 25.78 11.89 13.41
C SER A 88 27.01 11.83 12.49
N GLY A 89 27.47 12.99 12.03
CA GLY A 89 28.67 13.10 11.20
C GLY A 89 28.48 12.75 9.72
N ASP A 90 29.59 12.69 8.98
CA ASP A 90 29.60 12.47 7.52
C ASP A 90 29.26 11.04 7.14
N ILE A 91 29.64 10.09 7.97
CA ILE A 91 29.33 8.66 7.78
C ILE A 91 28.15 8.29 8.65
N LYS A 92 27.07 7.91 8.00
CA LYS A 92 25.80 7.50 8.61
C LYS A 92 25.78 5.99 8.82
N THR A 93 24.99 5.53 9.79
CA THR A 93 24.79 4.11 10.06
C THR A 93 23.31 3.77 9.98
N VAL A 94 22.97 2.74 9.21
CA VAL A 94 21.65 2.10 9.20
C VAL A 94 21.77 0.81 10.01
N ARG A 95 21.03 0.71 11.10
CA ARG A 95 20.92 -0.51 11.91
C ARG A 95 19.79 -1.37 11.37
N THR A 96 20.08 -2.64 11.16
CA THR A 96 19.10 -3.63 10.71
C THR A 96 18.99 -4.78 11.71
N ASN A 97 17.97 -5.62 11.54
CA ASN A 97 17.84 -6.88 12.29
C ASN A 97 18.96 -7.90 11.97
N GLN A 98 19.86 -7.61 11.01
CA GLN A 98 20.97 -8.47 10.61
C GLN A 98 22.35 -7.82 10.81
N GLY A 99 22.42 -6.62 11.39
CA GLY A 99 23.66 -5.91 11.66
C GLY A 99 23.61 -4.43 11.25
N GLU A 100 24.80 -3.81 11.23
CA GLU A 100 24.94 -2.38 10.93
C GLU A 100 25.63 -2.19 9.57
N HIS A 101 25.13 -1.23 8.81
CA HIS A 101 25.68 -0.84 7.51
C HIS A 101 25.97 0.66 7.50
N ARG A 102 27.13 1.04 6.97
CA ARG A 102 27.61 2.43 6.96
C ARG A 102 27.53 3.01 5.56
N CYS A 103 27.19 4.31 5.46
CA CYS A 103 27.11 5.01 4.18
C CYS A 103 27.36 6.51 4.32
N PHE A 104 27.56 7.19 3.20
CA PHE A 104 27.62 8.64 3.14
C PHE A 104 26.23 9.27 2.98
N GLY A 105 25.30 8.59 2.31
CA GLY A 105 23.92 9.07 2.11
C GLY A 105 22.89 7.98 2.32
N ILE A 106 21.68 8.39 2.72
CA ILE A 106 20.52 7.52 2.87
C ILE A 106 19.41 8.03 1.96
N LEU A 107 18.77 7.12 1.20
CA LEU A 107 17.58 7.39 0.44
C LEU A 107 16.40 6.62 1.06
N LEU A 108 15.38 7.35 1.51
CA LEU A 108 14.20 6.79 2.15
C LEU A 108 13.11 6.56 1.12
N ALA A 109 12.85 5.29 0.79
CA ALA A 109 11.84 4.85 -0.17
C ALA A 109 10.87 3.85 0.48
N THR A 110 10.51 4.09 1.74
CA THR A 110 9.77 3.17 2.60
C THR A 110 8.33 2.92 2.18
N GLY A 111 7.78 3.76 1.30
CA GLY A 111 6.44 3.59 0.73
C GLY A 111 5.31 3.83 1.73
N ALA A 112 4.20 3.13 1.51
CA ALA A 112 3.00 3.22 2.33
C ALA A 112 2.28 1.87 2.35
N HIS A 113 1.42 1.66 3.34
CA HIS A 113 0.56 0.48 3.45
C HIS A 113 -0.93 0.88 3.57
N PRO A 114 -1.87 0.02 3.17
CA PRO A 114 -3.29 0.29 3.35
C PRO A 114 -3.63 0.54 4.81
N ARG A 115 -4.49 1.54 5.05
CA ARG A 115 -5.01 1.79 6.41
C ARG A 115 -6.04 0.74 6.76
N THR A 116 -5.92 0.18 7.96
CA THR A 116 -7.01 -0.58 8.58
C THR A 116 -8.07 0.37 9.12
N VAL A 117 -9.30 -0.11 9.22
CA VAL A 117 -10.45 0.63 9.79
C VAL A 117 -10.69 0.24 11.25
N GLY A 118 -10.31 -0.98 11.62
CA GLY A 118 -10.36 -1.49 12.98
C GLY A 118 -11.70 -2.12 13.36
N PHE A 119 -12.53 -2.56 12.40
CA PHE A 119 -13.72 -3.33 12.73
C PHE A 119 -13.34 -4.74 13.18
N LYS A 120 -14.19 -5.35 14.01
CA LYS A 120 -13.92 -6.68 14.55
C LYS A 120 -13.87 -7.73 13.42
N GLY A 121 -12.82 -8.55 13.41
CA GLY A 121 -12.55 -9.56 12.39
C GLY A 121 -11.74 -9.07 11.19
N GLU A 122 -11.39 -7.77 11.08
CA GLU A 122 -10.62 -7.22 9.95
C GLU A 122 -9.26 -7.91 9.80
N GLU A 123 -8.44 -7.91 10.85
CA GLU A 123 -7.10 -8.53 10.84
C GLU A 123 -7.17 -10.07 10.78
N GLU A 124 -8.13 -10.68 11.49
CA GLU A 124 -8.30 -12.12 11.51
C GLU A 124 -8.60 -12.70 10.11
N HIS A 125 -9.38 -11.98 9.32
CA HIS A 125 -9.81 -12.41 7.99
C HIS A 125 -9.03 -11.75 6.83
N LYS A 126 -7.95 -11.04 7.12
CA LYS A 126 -7.05 -10.48 6.11
C LYS A 126 -6.50 -11.58 5.20
N GLY A 127 -6.70 -11.45 3.88
CA GLY A 127 -6.38 -12.47 2.89
C GLY A 127 -7.30 -13.70 2.90
N ARG A 128 -8.33 -13.73 3.76
CA ARG A 128 -9.32 -14.82 3.85
C ARG A 128 -10.76 -14.30 3.78
N GLY A 129 -10.97 -13.23 3.02
CA GLY A 129 -12.27 -12.59 2.87
C GLY A 129 -12.20 -11.07 3.04
N VAL A 130 -11.26 -10.54 3.83
CA VAL A 130 -10.93 -9.12 3.89
C VAL A 130 -9.73 -8.85 2.99
N ALA A 131 -9.87 -7.90 2.06
CA ALA A 131 -8.89 -7.54 1.05
C ALA A 131 -8.69 -6.02 0.97
N TYR A 132 -7.55 -5.60 0.42
CA TYR A 132 -7.15 -4.18 0.29
C TYR A 132 -6.77 -3.81 -1.15
N CYS A 133 -6.93 -4.73 -2.09
CA CYS A 133 -6.57 -4.55 -3.50
C CYS A 133 -7.66 -5.20 -4.40
N ALA A 134 -8.43 -4.40 -5.13
CA ALA A 134 -9.49 -4.92 -6.00
C ALA A 134 -8.92 -5.70 -7.18
N THR A 135 -7.86 -5.20 -7.79
CA THR A 135 -7.22 -5.84 -8.96
C THR A 135 -6.52 -7.15 -8.61
N CYS A 136 -6.10 -7.31 -7.35
CA CYS A 136 -5.40 -8.53 -6.90
C CYS A 136 -6.39 -9.63 -6.49
N ASP A 137 -7.46 -9.25 -5.80
CA ASP A 137 -8.32 -10.20 -5.08
C ASP A 137 -9.73 -10.29 -5.65
N GLY A 138 -10.14 -9.36 -6.53
CA GLY A 138 -11.51 -9.26 -7.03
C GLY A 138 -12.01 -10.54 -7.71
N GLU A 139 -11.16 -11.22 -8.46
CA GLU A 139 -11.48 -12.46 -9.18
C GLU A 139 -11.92 -13.61 -8.24
N PHE A 140 -11.36 -13.69 -7.01
CA PHE A 140 -11.74 -14.71 -6.02
C PHE A 140 -13.20 -14.58 -5.55
N PHE A 141 -13.82 -13.43 -5.79
CA PHE A 141 -15.20 -13.13 -5.43
C PHE A 141 -16.15 -13.12 -6.64
N THR A 142 -15.79 -13.79 -7.73
CA THR A 142 -16.63 -13.92 -8.92
C THR A 142 -17.99 -14.55 -8.57
N GLY A 143 -19.07 -13.85 -8.94
CA GLY A 143 -20.46 -14.25 -8.66
C GLY A 143 -20.92 -14.07 -7.21
N LYS A 144 -20.09 -13.49 -6.34
CA LYS A 144 -20.40 -13.30 -4.91
C LYS A 144 -20.79 -11.85 -4.60
N GLU A 145 -21.32 -11.65 -3.40
CA GLU A 145 -21.49 -10.31 -2.81
C GLU A 145 -20.12 -9.75 -2.38
N ILE A 146 -19.95 -8.45 -2.57
CA ILE A 146 -18.78 -7.71 -2.09
C ILE A 146 -19.27 -6.49 -1.29
N PHE A 147 -18.70 -6.30 -0.11
CA PHE A 147 -18.79 -5.05 0.64
C PHE A 147 -17.51 -4.25 0.40
N VAL A 148 -17.66 -2.95 0.21
CA VAL A 148 -16.53 -2.00 0.12
C VAL A 148 -16.63 -1.04 1.30
N VAL A 149 -15.57 -0.92 2.06
CA VAL A 149 -15.46 0.01 3.19
C VAL A 149 -14.58 1.18 2.77
N GLY A 150 -15.19 2.34 2.54
CA GLY A 150 -14.50 3.54 2.11
C GLY A 150 -15.41 4.53 1.42
N GLY A 151 -14.94 5.78 1.23
CA GLY A 151 -15.72 6.84 0.59
C GLY A 151 -14.85 7.84 -0.19
N GLY A 152 -13.63 7.46 -0.52
CA GLY A 152 -12.73 8.25 -1.36
C GLY A 152 -12.71 7.80 -2.82
N TYR A 153 -11.75 8.33 -3.60
CA TYR A 153 -11.54 7.97 -5.00
C TYR A 153 -11.41 6.46 -5.19
N ALA A 154 -10.50 5.82 -4.43
CA ALA A 154 -10.28 4.37 -4.54
C ALA A 154 -11.57 3.57 -4.27
N ALA A 155 -12.36 3.95 -3.25
CA ALA A 155 -13.61 3.25 -2.95
C ALA A 155 -14.61 3.34 -4.10
N ALA A 156 -14.73 4.49 -4.75
CA ALA A 156 -15.65 4.68 -5.87
C ALA A 156 -15.17 3.93 -7.14
N GLU A 157 -13.93 4.15 -7.56
CA GLU A 157 -13.37 3.57 -8.80
C GLU A 157 -13.21 2.06 -8.71
N GLU A 158 -12.65 1.56 -7.60
CA GLU A 158 -12.42 0.13 -7.40
C GLU A 158 -13.74 -0.64 -7.21
N SER A 159 -14.79 0.01 -6.67
CA SER A 159 -16.12 -0.61 -6.61
C SER A 159 -16.70 -0.85 -8.00
N VAL A 160 -16.55 0.11 -8.91
CA VAL A 160 -16.96 -0.07 -10.32
C VAL A 160 -16.14 -1.18 -10.97
N PHE A 161 -14.83 -1.24 -10.71
CA PHE A 161 -13.98 -2.34 -11.21
C PHE A 161 -14.46 -3.71 -10.68
N LEU A 162 -14.77 -3.82 -9.39
CA LEU A 162 -15.23 -5.06 -8.77
C LEU A 162 -16.55 -5.59 -9.35
N THR A 163 -17.40 -4.76 -9.95
CA THR A 163 -18.63 -5.21 -10.62
C THR A 163 -18.39 -6.13 -11.81
N LYS A 164 -17.17 -6.18 -12.35
CA LYS A 164 -16.77 -7.13 -13.40
C LYS A 164 -16.80 -8.57 -12.91
N PHE A 165 -16.59 -8.77 -11.61
CA PHE A 165 -16.52 -10.07 -10.95
C PHE A 165 -17.75 -10.31 -10.06
N ALA A 166 -18.07 -9.34 -9.22
CA ALA A 166 -19.12 -9.45 -8.21
C ALA A 166 -20.53 -9.64 -8.82
N ARG A 167 -21.36 -10.36 -8.11
CA ARG A 167 -22.81 -10.36 -8.33
C ARG A 167 -23.39 -8.98 -7.97
N HIS A 168 -22.98 -8.45 -6.83
CA HIS A 168 -23.38 -7.13 -6.35
C HIS A 168 -22.29 -6.54 -5.44
N VAL A 169 -22.17 -5.22 -5.40
CA VAL A 169 -21.24 -4.46 -4.56
C VAL A 169 -22.02 -3.51 -3.66
N THR A 170 -21.81 -3.59 -2.35
CA THR A 170 -22.38 -2.65 -1.37
C THR A 170 -21.25 -1.78 -0.81
N ILE A 171 -21.32 -0.47 -1.05
CA ILE A 171 -20.30 0.48 -0.54
C ILE A 171 -20.79 1.10 0.76
N LEU A 172 -19.99 0.98 1.81
CA LEU A 172 -20.22 1.62 3.12
C LEU A 172 -19.39 2.91 3.20
N VAL A 173 -20.07 4.04 3.04
CA VAL A 173 -19.46 5.37 3.13
C VAL A 173 -19.72 5.95 4.51
N ARG A 174 -18.67 6.21 5.28
CA ARG A 174 -18.78 6.70 6.67
C ARG A 174 -19.42 8.07 6.77
N LYS A 175 -19.25 8.93 5.77
CA LYS A 175 -19.82 10.28 5.69
C LYS A 175 -21.17 10.25 4.99
N ASP A 176 -21.81 11.40 4.93
CA ASP A 176 -23.06 11.65 4.19
C ASP A 176 -22.93 11.53 2.67
N ASP A 177 -21.69 11.67 2.16
CA ASP A 177 -21.37 11.44 0.74
C ASP A 177 -19.90 11.03 0.58
N PHE A 178 -19.53 10.67 -0.66
CA PHE A 178 -18.15 10.44 -1.06
C PHE A 178 -17.31 11.71 -0.88
N SER A 179 -16.01 11.53 -0.61
CA SER A 179 -15.01 12.61 -0.51
C SER A 179 -14.16 12.74 -1.78
N CYS A 180 -14.63 12.22 -2.92
CA CYS A 180 -14.01 12.35 -4.24
C CYS A 180 -14.81 13.31 -5.13
N ALA A 181 -14.31 13.57 -6.35
CA ALA A 181 -15.03 14.37 -7.35
C ALA A 181 -16.38 13.74 -7.69
N ALA A 182 -17.42 14.57 -7.88
CA ALA A 182 -18.79 14.11 -8.17
C ALA A 182 -18.84 13.17 -9.40
N SER A 183 -18.08 13.48 -10.45
CA SER A 183 -18.00 12.65 -11.66
C SER A 183 -17.51 11.22 -11.41
N VAL A 184 -16.70 11.00 -10.37
CA VAL A 184 -16.22 9.68 -9.96
C VAL A 184 -17.25 9.00 -9.06
N ALA A 185 -17.78 9.74 -8.07
CA ALA A 185 -18.84 9.23 -7.19
C ALA A 185 -20.10 8.80 -7.96
N ASP A 186 -20.50 9.58 -8.98
CA ASP A 186 -21.68 9.31 -9.79
C ASP A 186 -21.57 8.02 -10.60
N GLN A 187 -20.38 7.61 -11.01
CA GLN A 187 -20.17 6.31 -11.65
C GLN A 187 -20.54 5.15 -10.73
N ALA A 188 -20.16 5.21 -9.46
CA ALA A 188 -20.53 4.22 -8.47
C ALA A 188 -22.03 4.32 -8.09
N LYS A 189 -22.54 5.53 -7.83
CA LYS A 189 -23.94 5.76 -7.43
C LYS A 189 -24.95 5.32 -8.47
N ASN A 190 -24.64 5.47 -9.77
CA ASN A 190 -25.56 5.16 -10.87
C ASN A 190 -25.34 3.76 -11.47
N HIS A 191 -24.44 2.96 -10.91
CA HIS A 191 -24.16 1.63 -11.44
C HIS A 191 -25.20 0.60 -10.96
N GLU A 192 -25.81 -0.17 -11.87
CA GLU A 192 -26.88 -1.13 -11.60
C GLU A 192 -26.54 -2.22 -10.56
N LYS A 193 -25.24 -2.59 -10.46
CA LYS A 193 -24.75 -3.60 -9.51
C LYS A 193 -24.21 -2.99 -8.22
N ILE A 194 -24.36 -1.68 -7.99
CA ILE A 194 -23.80 -1.03 -6.80
C ILE A 194 -24.91 -0.44 -5.94
N THR A 195 -24.85 -0.71 -4.64
CA THR A 195 -25.63 -0.02 -3.62
C THR A 195 -24.69 0.81 -2.75
N VAL A 196 -25.01 2.09 -2.57
CA VAL A 196 -24.24 2.99 -1.70
C VAL A 196 -25.03 3.25 -0.42
N LEU A 197 -24.40 2.91 0.72
CA LEU A 197 -24.94 3.19 2.06
C LEU A 197 -24.08 4.29 2.70
N THR A 198 -24.60 5.49 2.73
CA THR A 198 -23.95 6.64 3.37
C THR A 198 -24.15 6.62 4.89
N ASN A 199 -23.34 7.40 5.62
CA ASN A 199 -23.32 7.40 7.09
C ASN A 199 -23.19 6.01 7.69
N THR A 200 -22.50 5.08 7.01
CA THR A 200 -22.48 3.68 7.38
C THR A 200 -21.05 3.18 7.60
N VAL A 201 -20.86 2.46 8.69
CA VAL A 201 -19.57 1.86 9.08
C VAL A 201 -19.71 0.35 9.26
N MET A 202 -18.67 -0.40 8.87
CA MET A 202 -18.55 -1.81 9.21
C MET A 202 -18.19 -1.92 10.70
N GLU A 203 -18.88 -2.80 11.44
CA GLU A 203 -18.58 -3.07 12.85
C GLU A 203 -17.93 -4.43 13.06
N GLU A 204 -18.37 -5.45 12.33
CA GLU A 204 -17.91 -6.83 12.53
C GLU A 204 -18.04 -7.65 11.24
N VAL A 205 -17.07 -8.56 11.04
CA VAL A 205 -17.17 -9.65 10.08
C VAL A 205 -16.72 -10.96 10.72
N SER A 206 -17.28 -12.10 10.27
CA SER A 206 -16.84 -13.42 10.74
C SER A 206 -17.21 -14.53 9.77
N GLY A 207 -16.58 -15.71 9.97
CA GLY A 207 -16.81 -16.92 9.23
C GLY A 207 -15.66 -17.91 9.39
N GLU A 208 -15.87 -19.20 9.22
CA GLU A 208 -14.82 -20.23 9.41
C GLU A 208 -13.91 -20.37 8.17
N ASN A 209 -14.51 -20.55 6.98
CA ASN A 209 -13.80 -20.77 5.71
C ASN A 209 -13.96 -19.59 4.74
N GLY A 210 -13.88 -18.36 5.26
CA GLY A 210 -14.20 -17.12 4.60
C GLY A 210 -15.40 -16.45 5.25
N LEU A 211 -15.73 -15.21 4.82
CA LEU A 211 -16.75 -14.41 5.48
C LEU A 211 -18.16 -14.92 5.13
N THR A 212 -19.00 -15.11 6.14
CA THR A 212 -20.42 -15.48 6.01
C THR A 212 -21.33 -14.58 6.84
N TYR A 213 -20.74 -13.71 7.68
CA TYR A 213 -21.44 -12.75 8.50
C TYR A 213 -20.76 -11.37 8.43
N ALA A 214 -21.59 -10.33 8.30
CA ALA A 214 -21.19 -8.94 8.47
C ALA A 214 -22.24 -8.17 9.26
N ARG A 215 -21.78 -7.25 10.10
CA ARG A 215 -22.61 -6.28 10.82
C ARG A 215 -22.10 -4.88 10.53
N TYR A 216 -23.03 -4.01 10.14
CA TYR A 216 -22.73 -2.62 9.85
C TYR A 216 -23.81 -1.71 10.44
N LYS A 217 -23.43 -0.47 10.71
CA LYS A 217 -24.28 0.49 11.43
C LYS A 217 -24.36 1.81 10.68
N ASN A 218 -25.58 2.32 10.56
CA ASN A 218 -25.78 3.70 10.16
C ASN A 218 -25.53 4.63 11.36
N THR A 219 -24.53 5.49 11.26
CA THR A 219 -24.08 6.36 12.36
C THR A 219 -25.02 7.57 12.58
N ALA A 220 -25.82 7.96 11.57
CA ALA A 220 -26.78 9.05 11.68
C ALA A 220 -28.08 8.62 12.38
N THR A 221 -28.57 7.40 12.08
CA THR A 221 -29.82 6.88 12.66
C THR A 221 -29.61 5.95 13.86
N GLY A 222 -28.38 5.38 13.98
CA GLY A 222 -28.07 4.35 14.96
C GLY A 222 -28.56 2.96 14.57
N GLU A 223 -29.19 2.81 13.41
CA GLU A 223 -29.69 1.53 12.92
C GLU A 223 -28.55 0.55 12.63
N VAL A 224 -28.69 -0.67 13.10
CA VAL A 224 -27.75 -1.77 12.88
C VAL A 224 -28.36 -2.78 11.92
N ALA A 225 -27.61 -3.15 10.90
CA ALA A 225 -27.99 -4.19 9.95
C ALA A 225 -27.01 -5.36 9.99
N GLU A 226 -27.52 -6.56 9.78
CA GLU A 226 -26.73 -7.78 9.69
C GLU A 226 -26.92 -8.41 8.31
N TYR A 227 -25.82 -8.84 7.74
CA TYR A 227 -25.80 -9.67 6.54
C TYR A 227 -25.33 -11.07 6.88
N LYS A 228 -26.15 -12.08 6.61
CA LYS A 228 -25.84 -13.49 6.83
C LYS A 228 -25.99 -14.23 5.50
N SER A 229 -24.99 -14.98 5.12
CA SER A 229 -24.97 -15.73 3.87
C SER A 229 -24.52 -17.18 4.10
N LYS A 230 -25.06 -18.09 3.27
CA LYS A 230 -24.56 -19.48 3.17
C LYS A 230 -23.31 -19.56 2.29
N GLU A 231 -23.14 -18.61 1.39
CA GLU A 231 -21.98 -18.47 0.52
C GLU A 231 -21.01 -17.45 1.12
N THR A 232 -19.73 -17.65 0.89
CA THR A 232 -18.73 -16.67 1.31
C THR A 232 -18.82 -15.39 0.47
N PHE A 233 -18.53 -14.25 1.08
CA PHE A 233 -18.50 -12.94 0.43
C PHE A 233 -17.16 -12.24 0.68
N GLY A 234 -16.91 -11.12 0.01
CA GLY A 234 -15.69 -10.31 0.17
C GLY A 234 -15.97 -8.99 0.88
N VAL A 235 -14.96 -8.51 1.63
CA VAL A 235 -14.92 -7.14 2.14
C VAL A 235 -13.63 -6.48 1.66
N PHE A 236 -13.75 -5.40 0.89
CA PHE A 236 -12.62 -4.62 0.40
C PHE A 236 -12.52 -3.32 1.18
N VAL A 237 -11.36 -3.04 1.73
CA VAL A 237 -11.13 -1.85 2.56
C VAL A 237 -10.31 -0.82 1.79
N PHE A 238 -10.93 0.31 1.45
CA PHE A 238 -10.30 1.45 0.76
C PHE A 238 -10.32 2.70 1.64
N ALA A 239 -9.68 2.60 2.81
CA ALA A 239 -9.60 3.66 3.82
C ALA A 239 -8.39 4.60 3.62
N GLY A 240 -7.74 4.53 2.47
CA GLY A 240 -6.50 5.25 2.16
C GLY A 240 -5.25 4.50 2.59
N TYR A 241 -4.10 5.18 2.51
CA TYR A 241 -2.79 4.63 2.84
C TYR A 241 -2.17 5.39 4.01
N ALA A 242 -1.35 4.68 4.81
CA ALA A 242 -0.48 5.26 5.81
C ALA A 242 0.96 5.18 5.33
N PRO A 243 1.74 6.27 5.37
CA PRO A 243 3.15 6.21 5.04
C PRO A 243 3.89 5.32 6.04
N ALA A 244 4.83 4.50 5.55
CA ALA A 244 5.63 3.61 6.38
C ALA A 244 6.82 4.39 6.97
N THR A 245 6.55 5.32 7.87
CA THR A 245 7.50 6.30 8.43
C THR A 245 7.64 6.22 9.94
N GLU A 246 7.08 5.21 10.60
CA GLU A 246 7.13 5.08 12.06
C GLU A 246 8.56 5.09 12.60
N ILE A 247 9.48 4.42 11.91
CA ILE A 247 10.89 4.36 12.24
C ILE A 247 11.61 5.72 12.08
N LEU A 248 11.01 6.65 11.34
CA LEU A 248 11.60 7.95 11.03
C LEU A 248 11.17 9.07 11.99
N LYS A 249 10.28 8.78 12.95
CA LYS A 249 9.83 9.73 13.95
C LYS A 249 11.01 10.24 14.80
N GLY A 250 11.18 11.56 14.82
CA GLY A 250 12.30 12.20 15.53
C GLY A 250 13.64 12.12 14.79
N ILE A 251 13.68 11.53 13.60
CA ILE A 251 14.87 11.40 12.74
C ILE A 251 14.83 12.42 11.60
N VAL A 252 13.68 12.54 10.93
CA VAL A 252 13.40 13.56 9.92
C VAL A 252 12.07 14.23 10.22
N GLU A 253 11.85 15.42 9.65
CA GLU A 253 10.57 16.13 9.79
C GLU A 253 9.46 15.38 9.04
N LEU A 254 8.34 15.15 9.74
CA LEU A 254 7.13 14.55 9.18
C LEU A 254 5.98 15.56 9.29
N ASN A 255 5.12 15.60 8.27
CA ASN A 255 3.90 16.40 8.33
C ASN A 255 2.82 15.74 9.22
N GLU A 256 1.68 16.43 9.40
CA GLU A 256 0.56 15.93 10.22
C GLU A 256 -0.01 14.58 9.76
N GLN A 257 0.14 14.24 8.47
CA GLN A 257 -0.29 12.96 7.91
C GLN A 257 0.78 11.87 8.01
N GLY A 258 1.98 12.20 8.53
CA GLY A 258 3.11 11.28 8.67
C GLY A 258 4.01 11.16 7.44
N TYR A 259 3.82 11.97 6.40
CA TYR A 259 4.73 11.99 5.24
C TYR A 259 6.01 12.77 5.55
N ILE A 260 7.12 12.33 4.97
CA ILE A 260 8.42 13.02 5.07
C ILE A 260 8.30 14.39 4.39
N VAL A 261 8.72 15.44 5.10
CA VAL A 261 8.83 16.80 4.53
C VAL A 261 10.14 16.93 3.79
N THR A 262 10.07 17.32 2.51
CA THR A 262 11.25 17.51 1.65
C THR A 262 11.17 18.83 0.90
N ASP A 263 12.33 19.32 0.46
CA ASP A 263 12.41 20.42 -0.53
C ASP A 263 12.19 19.91 -1.97
N ALA A 264 12.27 20.82 -2.94
CA ALA A 264 12.15 20.49 -4.36
C ALA A 264 13.25 19.56 -4.89
N SER A 265 14.35 19.40 -4.17
CA SER A 265 15.46 18.48 -4.48
C SER A 265 15.35 17.16 -3.71
N GLN A 266 14.23 16.89 -3.07
CA GLN A 266 13.96 15.73 -2.22
C GLN A 266 14.88 15.62 -0.98
N LYS A 267 15.48 16.73 -0.55
CA LYS A 267 16.25 16.76 0.70
C LYS A 267 15.31 16.82 1.89
N THR A 268 15.56 15.95 2.86
CA THR A 268 14.84 15.96 4.15
C THR A 268 15.44 17.01 5.11
N SER A 269 14.91 17.10 6.32
CA SER A 269 15.46 17.93 7.39
C SER A 269 16.82 17.45 7.93
N ALA A 270 17.24 16.21 7.62
CA ALA A 270 18.52 15.62 8.03
C ALA A 270 19.51 15.66 6.87
N ASP A 271 20.74 16.13 7.14
CA ASP A 271 21.79 16.23 6.11
C ASP A 271 22.19 14.85 5.57
N GLY A 272 22.30 14.74 4.22
CA GLY A 272 22.62 13.50 3.52
C GLY A 272 21.50 12.44 3.58
N VAL A 273 20.27 12.85 3.90
CA VAL A 273 19.08 11.98 3.90
C VAL A 273 18.03 12.55 2.93
N TYR A 274 17.56 11.72 1.99
CA TYR A 274 16.69 12.08 0.88
C TYR A 274 15.43 11.21 0.85
#